data_8011329d8b6f00b000077220f1cbbc32
#
_entry.id   8011329d8b6f00b000077220f1cbbc32
#
_cell.length_a   1.000
_cell.length_b   1.000
_cell.length_c   1.000
_cell.angle_alpha   90.00
_cell.angle_beta   90.00
_cell.angle_gamma   90.00
#
_symmetry.space_group_name_H-M   'P 1'
#
loop_
_entity.id
_entity.type
_entity.pdbx_description
1 polymer ?
#
loop_
_entity_poly.entity_id
_entity_poly.type
_entity_poly.pdbx_seq_one_letter_code
_entity_poly.pdbx_strand_id
1 'polypeptide(L)'
;MTKSTSLPHSNQYNAVYGNFEAELYAQIRQEAFGDDIGQNSWLTADEQDRFLPWLELSPGKTLLDVACGAGGPVLRIAGATGCSVAGIDVHEQAIKNARSLAGQRGLAERAEFRVADACGPLPFSDASIDAITCIDAINHLPDRRRVIAEWARALKPGGKMLFTDPITVTGALTNSEIAVRSSTSFYLFVPPGYDEQVIAESGLRLLVCENVTANMARLAEGRHAARAARSSALCEIEGRDTYDHEQEFLAVTARIAREGRLSRFLYVAQR
;
A
#
# COMPACT_ATOMS: atom_id res chain seq x y z
N MET A 1 -19.11 23.10 -14.27
CA MET A 1 -18.48 23.09 -12.92
C MET A 1 -18.79 21.74 -12.28
N THR A 2 -18.00 20.73 -12.56
CA THR A 2 -18.08 19.42 -11.91
C THR A 2 -17.47 19.56 -10.53
N LYS A 3 -18.30 19.44 -9.48
CA LYS A 3 -17.81 19.34 -8.12
C LYS A 3 -16.90 18.11 -8.04
N SER A 4 -15.62 18.32 -7.75
CA SER A 4 -14.71 17.27 -7.30
C SER A 4 -15.34 16.67 -6.04
N THR A 5 -15.90 15.47 -6.16
CA THR A 5 -16.30 14.66 -5.01
C THR A 5 -15.02 14.02 -4.49
N SER A 6 -14.26 14.76 -3.67
CA SER A 6 -13.25 14.13 -2.82
C SER A 6 -13.98 13.13 -1.93
N LEU A 7 -13.68 11.84 -2.10
CA LEU A 7 -14.16 10.81 -1.19
C LEU A 7 -13.71 11.18 0.24
N PRO A 8 -14.56 11.00 1.26
CA PRO A 8 -14.15 11.27 2.62
C PRO A 8 -12.97 10.33 2.96
N HIS A 9 -11.77 10.90 3.06
CA HIS A 9 -10.62 10.19 3.61
C HIS A 9 -10.98 9.79 5.04
N SER A 10 -10.90 8.51 5.36
CA SER A 10 -11.40 8.05 6.66
C SER A 10 -10.54 8.63 7.78
N ASN A 11 -11.18 9.09 8.86
CA ASN A 11 -10.50 9.54 10.08
C ASN A 11 -9.62 8.43 10.69
N GLN A 12 -9.86 7.18 10.34
CA GLN A 12 -9.11 6.01 10.82
C GLN A 12 -7.64 6.04 10.39
N TYR A 13 -7.33 6.38 9.12
CA TYR A 13 -5.94 6.50 8.68
C TYR A 13 -5.20 7.64 9.40
N ASN A 14 -5.89 8.74 9.74
CA ASN A 14 -5.29 9.81 10.54
C ASN A 14 -4.89 9.31 11.94
N ALA A 15 -5.71 8.48 12.58
CA ALA A 15 -5.37 7.86 13.87
C ALA A 15 -4.22 6.85 13.74
N VAL A 16 -4.21 6.04 12.67
CA VAL A 16 -3.12 5.10 12.38
C VAL A 16 -1.78 5.84 12.25
N TYR A 17 -1.71 6.89 11.43
CA TYR A 17 -0.47 7.64 11.24
C TYR A 17 -0.12 8.53 12.44
N GLY A 18 -1.11 8.98 13.23
CA GLY A 18 -0.87 9.72 14.47
C GLY A 18 -0.19 8.88 15.55
N ASN A 19 -0.48 7.60 15.60
CA ASN A 19 0.09 6.66 16.58
C ASN A 19 1.18 5.75 16.00
N PHE A 20 1.57 5.96 14.75
CA PHE A 20 2.43 5.03 13.99
C PHE A 20 3.79 4.78 14.64
N GLU A 21 4.40 5.82 15.23
CA GLU A 21 5.71 5.78 15.91
C GLU A 21 5.60 5.33 17.38
N ALA A 22 4.39 5.20 17.93
CA ALA A 22 4.24 4.76 19.33
C ALA A 22 4.76 3.33 19.52
N GLU A 23 5.49 3.10 20.61
CA GLU A 23 6.16 1.85 20.92
C GLU A 23 5.22 0.64 20.86
N LEU A 24 3.99 0.78 21.37
CA LEU A 24 2.98 -0.28 21.36
C LEU A 24 2.68 -0.76 19.93
N TYR A 25 2.51 0.16 18.98
CA TYR A 25 2.25 -0.19 17.57
C TYR A 25 3.48 -0.75 16.86
N ALA A 26 4.69 -0.26 17.20
CA ALA A 26 5.94 -0.85 16.72
C ALA A 26 6.12 -2.30 17.17
N GLN A 27 5.82 -2.60 18.45
CA GLN A 27 5.84 -3.97 19.00
C GLN A 27 4.84 -4.88 18.27
N ILE A 28 3.62 -4.40 18.00
CA ILE A 28 2.61 -5.15 17.25
C ILE A 28 3.11 -5.43 15.82
N ARG A 29 3.69 -4.45 15.14
CA ARG A 29 4.26 -4.66 13.81
C ARG A 29 5.41 -5.65 13.84
N GLN A 30 6.37 -5.48 14.75
CA GLN A 30 7.51 -6.40 14.90
C GLN A 30 7.05 -7.85 15.12
N GLU A 31 6.04 -8.07 15.97
CA GLU A 31 5.51 -9.41 16.23
C GLU A 31 4.76 -9.99 15.03
N ALA A 32 3.95 -9.18 14.34
CA ALA A 32 3.12 -9.64 13.23
C ALA A 32 3.91 -9.86 11.94
N PHE A 33 4.87 -8.99 11.63
CA PHE A 33 5.61 -8.99 10.38
C PHE A 33 6.96 -9.74 10.46
N GLY A 34 7.53 -9.89 11.66
CA GLY A 34 8.89 -10.36 11.87
C GLY A 34 9.89 -9.20 11.74
N ASP A 35 10.02 -8.63 10.54
CA ASP A 35 10.77 -7.40 10.29
C ASP A 35 9.83 -6.21 10.11
N ASP A 36 9.87 -5.27 11.06
CA ASP A 36 9.16 -3.99 10.95
C ASP A 36 9.96 -3.04 10.06
N ILE A 37 9.57 -2.96 8.80
CA ILE A 37 10.14 -2.00 7.83
C ILE A 37 9.38 -0.67 7.80
N GLY A 38 8.43 -0.47 8.71
CA GLY A 38 7.56 0.72 8.76
C GLY A 38 6.39 0.66 7.78
N GLN A 39 5.85 -0.52 7.53
CA GLN A 39 4.71 -0.74 6.64
C GLN A 39 3.36 -0.72 7.38
N ASN A 40 2.33 -0.27 6.68
CA ASN A 40 0.92 -0.41 7.09
C ASN A 40 0.11 -1.25 6.07
N SER A 41 0.80 -2.04 5.27
CA SER A 41 0.27 -2.92 4.22
C SER A 41 0.40 -4.39 4.60
N TRP A 42 0.12 -5.31 3.67
CA TRP A 42 0.36 -6.75 3.80
C TRP A 42 1.75 -7.16 3.27
N LEU A 43 2.65 -6.19 3.10
CA LEU A 43 4.01 -6.40 2.62
C LEU A 43 4.92 -6.90 3.76
N THR A 44 5.73 -7.93 3.47
CA THR A 44 6.85 -8.33 4.34
C THR A 44 8.19 -7.87 3.77
N ALA A 45 9.24 -7.85 4.59
CA ALA A 45 10.60 -7.57 4.14
C ALA A 45 11.04 -8.59 3.08
N ASP A 46 10.79 -9.88 3.32
CA ASP A 46 11.11 -10.97 2.37
C ASP A 46 10.39 -10.81 1.02
N GLU A 47 9.10 -10.43 1.04
CA GLU A 47 8.37 -10.17 -0.19
C GLU A 47 8.98 -8.98 -0.94
N GLN A 48 9.36 -7.92 -0.23
CA GLN A 48 10.02 -6.77 -0.83
C GLN A 48 11.37 -7.15 -1.44
N ASP A 49 12.19 -7.94 -0.75
CA ASP A 49 13.50 -8.39 -1.26
C ASP A 49 13.34 -9.26 -2.51
N ARG A 50 12.30 -10.09 -2.56
CA ARG A 50 11.99 -10.94 -3.71
C ARG A 50 11.61 -10.15 -4.95
N PHE A 51 10.83 -9.07 -4.82
CA PHE A 51 10.38 -8.29 -5.97
C PHE A 51 11.34 -7.15 -6.36
N LEU A 52 12.22 -6.71 -5.46
CA LEU A 52 13.12 -5.58 -5.71
C LEU A 52 13.94 -5.70 -7.00
N PRO A 53 14.51 -6.88 -7.36
CA PRO A 53 15.23 -7.03 -8.62
C PRO A 53 14.40 -6.74 -9.87
N TRP A 54 13.08 -6.93 -9.82
CA TRP A 54 12.20 -6.66 -10.97
C TRP A 54 12.10 -5.19 -11.33
N LEU A 55 12.36 -4.28 -10.39
CA LEU A 55 12.31 -2.84 -10.60
C LEU A 55 13.59 -2.28 -11.24
N GLU A 56 14.68 -3.05 -11.28
CA GLU A 56 15.98 -2.67 -11.87
C GLU A 56 16.50 -1.31 -11.42
N LEU A 57 16.30 -0.99 -10.14
CA LEU A 57 16.71 0.27 -9.53
C LEU A 57 18.22 0.28 -9.24
N SER A 58 18.81 1.49 -9.36
CA SER A 58 20.24 1.74 -9.10
C SER A 58 20.46 3.24 -8.83
N PRO A 59 21.66 3.66 -8.41
CA PRO A 59 21.98 5.09 -8.31
C PRO A 59 21.70 5.83 -9.63
N GLY A 60 21.10 7.02 -9.55
CA GLY A 60 20.70 7.83 -10.70
C GLY A 60 19.30 7.52 -11.25
N LYS A 61 18.63 6.46 -10.78
CA LYS A 61 17.22 6.19 -11.10
C LYS A 61 16.29 6.81 -10.06
N THR A 62 15.05 7.08 -10.46
CA THR A 62 14.00 7.64 -9.60
C THR A 62 12.85 6.65 -9.47
N LEU A 63 12.51 6.32 -8.22
CA LEU A 63 11.33 5.54 -7.85
C LEU A 63 10.23 6.50 -7.36
N LEU A 64 9.03 6.39 -7.92
CA LEU A 64 7.82 7.00 -7.37
C LEU A 64 7.05 5.96 -6.55
N ASP A 65 6.74 6.27 -5.30
CA ASP A 65 5.86 5.46 -4.46
C ASP A 65 4.51 6.16 -4.27
N VAL A 66 3.46 5.54 -4.81
CA VAL A 66 2.09 6.08 -4.80
C VAL A 66 1.35 5.54 -3.58
N ALA A 67 0.76 6.44 -2.79
CA ALA A 67 0.21 6.16 -1.47
C ALA A 67 1.28 5.57 -0.53
N CYS A 68 2.40 6.30 -0.41
CA CYS A 68 3.62 5.85 0.25
C CYS A 68 3.49 5.70 1.78
N GLY A 69 2.40 6.18 2.39
CA GLY A 69 2.20 6.16 3.82
C GLY A 69 3.36 6.83 4.57
N ALA A 70 3.85 6.18 5.65
CA ALA A 70 4.98 6.66 6.45
C ALA A 70 6.36 6.44 5.79
N GLY A 71 6.41 5.97 4.54
CA GLY A 71 7.62 5.90 3.73
C GLY A 71 8.57 4.74 4.05
N GLY A 72 8.24 3.89 5.03
CA GLY A 72 9.13 2.82 5.49
C GLY A 72 9.64 1.89 4.37
N PRO A 73 8.73 1.25 3.61
CA PRO A 73 9.10 0.36 2.51
C PRO A 73 9.93 1.03 1.42
N VAL A 74 9.53 2.22 0.96
CA VAL A 74 10.24 2.90 -0.13
C VAL A 74 11.61 3.41 0.29
N LEU A 75 11.77 3.86 1.54
CA LEU A 75 13.08 4.25 2.08
C LEU A 75 14.01 3.04 2.24
N ARG A 76 13.47 1.85 2.55
CA ARG A 76 14.26 0.61 2.54
C ARG A 76 14.78 0.30 1.13
N ILE A 77 13.95 0.46 0.10
CA ILE A 77 14.36 0.33 -1.31
C ILE A 77 15.47 1.33 -1.64
N ALA A 78 15.31 2.61 -1.28
CA ALA A 78 16.33 3.65 -1.52
C ALA A 78 17.68 3.31 -0.86
N GLY A 79 17.64 2.79 0.38
CA GLY A 79 18.84 2.35 1.10
C GLY A 79 19.54 1.19 0.40
N ALA A 80 18.79 0.20 -0.08
CA ALA A 80 19.32 -1.00 -0.72
C ALA A 80 19.87 -0.74 -2.13
N THR A 81 19.24 0.16 -2.90
CA THR A 81 19.55 0.36 -4.34
C THR A 81 20.34 1.63 -4.63
N GLY A 82 20.34 2.59 -3.72
CA GLY A 82 20.92 3.92 -3.94
C GLY A 82 20.09 4.83 -4.87
N CYS A 83 18.89 4.44 -5.27
CA CYS A 83 18.01 5.27 -6.10
C CYS A 83 17.49 6.50 -5.34
N SER A 84 17.00 7.49 -6.08
CA SER A 84 16.20 8.58 -5.51
C SER A 84 14.74 8.18 -5.40
N VAL A 85 14.03 8.73 -4.42
CA VAL A 85 12.63 8.43 -4.13
C VAL A 85 11.79 9.70 -4.21
N ALA A 86 10.64 9.60 -4.86
CA ALA A 86 9.52 10.52 -4.72
C ALA A 86 8.35 9.74 -4.12
N GLY A 87 7.82 10.17 -2.98
CA GLY A 87 6.63 9.56 -2.36
C GLY A 87 5.46 10.52 -2.32
N ILE A 88 4.27 10.05 -2.66
CA ILE A 88 3.02 10.82 -2.55
C ILE A 88 2.00 10.08 -1.69
N ASP A 89 1.29 10.84 -0.87
CA ASP A 89 0.16 10.35 -0.08
C ASP A 89 -0.81 11.51 0.18
N VAL A 90 -2.10 11.21 0.39
CA VAL A 90 -3.10 12.25 0.70
C VAL A 90 -3.07 12.66 2.18
N HIS A 91 -2.50 11.84 3.05
CA HIS A 91 -2.46 12.05 4.48
C HIS A 91 -1.24 12.88 4.89
N GLU A 92 -1.46 14.11 5.36
CA GLU A 92 -0.37 15.00 5.81
C GLU A 92 0.50 14.38 6.90
N GLN A 93 -0.11 13.64 7.86
CA GLN A 93 0.64 13.03 8.95
C GLN A 93 1.55 11.90 8.43
N ALA A 94 1.09 11.12 7.45
CA ALA A 94 1.91 10.11 6.80
C ALA A 94 3.15 10.75 6.15
N ILE A 95 2.98 11.84 5.41
CA ILE A 95 4.08 12.57 4.77
C ILE A 95 5.04 13.18 5.80
N LYS A 96 4.54 13.68 6.94
CA LYS A 96 5.41 14.16 8.04
C LYS A 96 6.26 13.01 8.60
N ASN A 97 5.65 11.86 8.86
CA ASN A 97 6.35 10.67 9.34
C ASN A 97 7.39 10.18 8.32
N ALA A 98 7.05 10.17 7.02
CA ALA A 98 7.97 9.76 5.95
C ALA A 98 9.21 10.68 5.86
N ARG A 99 9.02 11.98 5.99
CA ARG A 99 10.14 12.96 6.02
C ARG A 99 11.01 12.79 7.26
N SER A 100 10.39 12.59 8.43
CA SER A 100 11.09 12.31 9.68
C SER A 100 11.95 11.05 9.54
N LEU A 101 11.37 9.97 9.05
CA LEU A 101 12.04 8.69 8.84
C LEU A 101 13.18 8.79 7.82
N ALA A 102 13.00 9.56 6.74
CA ALA A 102 14.07 9.83 5.77
C ALA A 102 15.27 10.52 6.41
N GLY A 103 15.02 11.52 7.28
CA GLY A 103 16.06 12.18 8.06
C GLY A 103 16.80 11.22 8.99
N GLN A 104 16.07 10.41 9.76
CA GLN A 104 16.62 9.41 10.67
C GLN A 104 17.51 8.36 9.97
N ARG A 105 17.15 8.00 8.72
CA ARG A 105 17.90 7.03 7.88
C ARG A 105 19.01 7.67 7.05
N GLY A 106 19.24 8.98 7.14
CA GLY A 106 20.25 9.70 6.34
C GLY A 106 19.92 9.72 4.84
N LEU A 107 18.63 9.67 4.48
CA LEU A 107 18.15 9.63 3.10
C LEU A 107 17.44 10.92 2.66
N ALA A 108 17.42 11.97 3.49
CA ALA A 108 16.68 13.22 3.22
C ALA A 108 17.05 13.86 1.87
N GLU A 109 18.31 13.80 1.46
CA GLU A 109 18.78 14.37 0.19
C GLU A 109 18.34 13.55 -1.06
N ARG A 110 17.87 12.31 -0.88
CA ARG A 110 17.47 11.42 -1.95
C ARG A 110 15.99 11.02 -1.90
N ALA A 111 15.25 11.51 -0.91
CA ALA A 111 13.84 11.16 -0.72
C ALA A 111 12.99 12.41 -0.55
N GLU A 112 12.11 12.64 -1.51
CA GLU A 112 11.14 13.74 -1.49
C GLU A 112 9.74 13.19 -1.25
N PHE A 113 9.02 13.75 -0.26
CA PHE A 113 7.65 13.34 0.05
C PHE A 113 6.69 14.52 -0.06
N ARG A 114 5.56 14.33 -0.74
CA ARG A 114 4.56 15.38 -1.01
C ARG A 114 3.15 14.90 -0.67
N VAL A 115 2.34 15.79 -0.12
CA VAL A 115 0.89 15.57 -0.02
C VAL A 115 0.29 15.73 -1.42
N ALA A 116 -0.27 14.66 -1.98
CA ALA A 116 -0.91 14.68 -3.30
C ALA A 116 -1.97 13.58 -3.41
N ASP A 117 -3.01 13.85 -4.21
CA ASP A 117 -4.05 12.87 -4.55
C ASP A 117 -3.67 12.12 -5.83
N ALA A 118 -3.46 10.81 -5.70
CA ALA A 118 -3.14 9.92 -6.82
C ALA A 118 -4.33 9.65 -7.77
N CYS A 119 -5.56 10.06 -7.41
CA CYS A 119 -6.72 9.99 -8.31
C CYS A 119 -6.71 11.07 -9.39
N GLY A 120 -5.88 12.12 -9.22
CA GLY A 120 -5.68 13.21 -10.16
C GLY A 120 -4.46 13.02 -11.06
N PRO A 121 -4.12 14.07 -11.86
CA PRO A 121 -2.85 14.09 -12.57
C PRO A 121 -1.69 14.08 -11.57
N LEU A 122 -0.70 13.21 -11.80
CA LEU A 122 0.48 13.16 -10.96
C LEU A 122 1.35 14.42 -11.17
N PRO A 123 1.97 14.96 -10.10
CA PRO A 123 2.83 16.15 -10.19
C PRO A 123 4.23 15.83 -10.78
N PHE A 124 4.26 15.00 -11.83
CA PHE A 124 5.46 14.55 -12.52
C PHE A 124 5.30 14.71 -14.03
N SER A 125 6.39 15.07 -14.71
CA SER A 125 6.43 15.20 -16.17
C SER A 125 6.30 13.84 -16.86
N ASP A 126 5.93 13.85 -18.14
CA ASP A 126 5.93 12.65 -18.97
C ASP A 126 7.34 12.04 -19.01
N ALA A 127 7.41 10.72 -19.00
CA ALA A 127 8.65 9.96 -19.13
C ALA A 127 9.78 10.44 -18.19
N SER A 128 9.44 10.75 -16.92
CA SER A 128 10.39 11.27 -15.93
C SER A 128 10.77 10.25 -14.83
N ILE A 129 9.99 9.19 -14.65
CA ILE A 129 10.10 8.20 -13.57
C ILE A 129 10.63 6.87 -14.12
N ASP A 130 11.61 6.27 -13.44
CA ASP A 130 12.20 4.97 -13.85
C ASP A 130 11.38 3.78 -13.34
N ALA A 131 10.82 3.88 -12.12
CA ALA A 131 9.94 2.87 -11.57
C ALA A 131 8.82 3.50 -10.72
N ILE A 132 7.68 2.81 -10.63
CA ILE A 132 6.55 3.17 -9.78
C ILE A 132 6.20 1.99 -8.89
N THR A 133 5.94 2.25 -7.59
CA THR A 133 5.34 1.29 -6.66
C THR A 133 4.01 1.81 -6.12
N CYS A 134 3.07 0.89 -5.84
CA CYS A 134 1.84 1.16 -5.11
C CYS A 134 1.45 -0.10 -4.33
N ILE A 135 1.75 -0.14 -3.03
CA ILE A 135 1.60 -1.36 -2.24
C ILE A 135 0.31 -1.33 -1.45
N ASP A 136 -0.61 -2.25 -1.78
CA ASP A 136 -1.90 -2.46 -1.11
C ASP A 136 -2.76 -1.19 -1.00
N ALA A 137 -2.66 -0.27 -1.97
CA ALA A 137 -3.37 0.99 -1.97
C ALA A 137 -4.16 1.28 -3.24
N ILE A 138 -3.93 0.55 -4.33
CA ILE A 138 -4.66 0.74 -5.60
C ILE A 138 -6.18 0.53 -5.44
N ASN A 139 -6.57 -0.29 -4.48
CA ASN A 139 -7.96 -0.54 -4.13
C ASN A 139 -8.70 0.69 -3.60
N HIS A 140 -7.99 1.71 -3.13
CA HIS A 140 -8.55 2.99 -2.68
C HIS A 140 -8.72 4.01 -3.81
N LEU A 141 -8.22 3.70 -5.01
CA LEU A 141 -8.25 4.58 -6.18
C LEU A 141 -9.44 4.20 -7.08
N PRO A 142 -10.50 5.03 -7.15
CA PRO A 142 -11.78 4.64 -7.75
C PRO A 142 -11.73 4.47 -9.27
N ASP A 143 -10.84 5.18 -9.96
CA ASP A 143 -10.68 5.10 -11.42
C ASP A 143 -9.30 4.50 -11.77
N ARG A 144 -9.18 3.17 -11.65
CA ARG A 144 -7.92 2.46 -11.95
C ARG A 144 -7.44 2.67 -13.36
N ARG A 145 -8.34 2.76 -14.36
CA ARG A 145 -7.95 3.00 -15.74
C ARG A 145 -7.19 4.32 -15.88
N ARG A 146 -7.75 5.36 -15.31
CA ARG A 146 -7.10 6.68 -15.31
C ARG A 146 -5.80 6.66 -14.53
N VAL A 147 -5.78 6.03 -13.36
CA VAL A 147 -4.59 5.95 -12.50
C VAL A 147 -3.44 5.21 -13.19
N ILE A 148 -3.69 4.03 -13.75
CA ILE A 148 -2.65 3.25 -14.43
C ILE A 148 -2.20 3.93 -15.74
N ALA A 149 -3.11 4.58 -16.47
CA ALA A 149 -2.74 5.38 -17.64
C ALA A 149 -1.83 6.57 -17.26
N GLU A 150 -2.10 7.20 -16.12
CA GLU A 150 -1.28 8.29 -15.59
C GLU A 150 0.12 7.80 -15.14
N TRP A 151 0.19 6.60 -14.54
CA TRP A 151 1.48 5.95 -14.26
C TRP A 151 2.25 5.63 -15.54
N ALA A 152 1.55 5.10 -16.56
CA ALA A 152 2.17 4.85 -17.87
C ALA A 152 2.72 6.14 -18.50
N ARG A 153 2.02 7.28 -18.37
CA ARG A 153 2.49 8.59 -18.84
C ARG A 153 3.80 9.00 -18.15
N ALA A 154 3.83 8.89 -16.82
CA ALA A 154 4.97 9.31 -15.99
C ALA A 154 6.20 8.41 -16.16
N LEU A 155 6.02 7.11 -16.42
CA LEU A 155 7.13 6.16 -16.61
C LEU A 155 7.94 6.51 -17.87
N LYS A 156 9.26 6.37 -17.79
CA LYS A 156 10.16 6.40 -18.94
C LYS A 156 9.92 5.18 -19.85
N PRO A 157 10.27 5.24 -21.16
CA PRO A 157 10.34 4.02 -21.97
C PRO A 157 11.23 2.97 -21.31
N GLY A 158 10.72 1.74 -21.19
CA GLY A 158 11.37 0.66 -20.46
C GLY A 158 11.21 0.72 -18.92
N GLY A 159 10.64 1.79 -18.39
CA GLY A 159 10.33 1.93 -16.95
C GLY A 159 9.30 0.91 -16.49
N LYS A 160 9.30 0.58 -15.20
CA LYS A 160 8.48 -0.48 -14.63
C LYS A 160 7.56 0.04 -13.54
N MET A 161 6.37 -0.52 -13.45
CA MET A 161 5.52 -0.36 -12.30
C MET A 161 5.33 -1.71 -11.58
N LEU A 162 5.20 -1.64 -10.28
CA LEU A 162 4.81 -2.76 -9.43
C LEU A 162 3.71 -2.29 -8.50
N PHE A 163 2.61 -3.01 -8.47
CA PHE A 163 1.59 -2.77 -7.46
C PHE A 163 1.02 -4.07 -6.91
N THR A 164 0.41 -3.99 -5.73
CA THR A 164 -0.34 -5.09 -5.14
C THR A 164 -1.78 -4.68 -4.92
N ASP A 165 -2.71 -5.60 -5.24
CA ASP A 165 -4.14 -5.44 -5.00
C ASP A 165 -4.63 -6.50 -4.00
N PRO A 166 -5.03 -6.10 -2.77
CA PRO A 166 -5.42 -7.03 -1.72
C PRO A 166 -6.91 -7.37 -1.73
N ILE A 167 -7.66 -7.03 -2.80
CA ILE A 167 -9.12 -7.17 -2.83
C ILE A 167 -9.67 -7.74 -4.13
N THR A 168 -8.90 -8.60 -4.80
CA THR A 168 -9.41 -9.37 -5.94
C THR A 168 -10.39 -10.44 -5.45
N VAL A 169 -11.65 -10.40 -5.92
CA VAL A 169 -12.72 -11.34 -5.52
C VAL A 169 -12.57 -12.64 -6.29
N THR A 170 -12.08 -13.67 -5.61
CA THR A 170 -11.80 -15.00 -6.19
C THR A 170 -12.80 -16.07 -5.77
N GLY A 171 -13.78 -15.72 -4.93
CA GLY A 171 -14.86 -16.58 -4.49
C GLY A 171 -16.03 -15.78 -3.94
N ALA A 172 -17.09 -16.47 -3.53
CA ALA A 172 -18.30 -15.83 -3.02
C ALA A 172 -18.02 -15.09 -1.70
N LEU A 173 -18.43 -13.83 -1.62
CA LEU A 173 -18.40 -13.00 -0.41
C LEU A 173 -19.84 -12.65 -0.01
N THR A 174 -20.10 -12.63 1.28
CA THR A 174 -21.37 -12.11 1.83
C THR A 174 -21.35 -10.59 1.92
N ASN A 175 -22.53 -9.98 1.97
CA ASN A 175 -22.63 -8.51 2.16
C ASN A 175 -21.94 -8.05 3.47
N SER A 176 -21.99 -8.83 4.55
CA SER A 176 -21.31 -8.51 5.80
C SER A 176 -19.79 -8.56 5.66
N GLU A 177 -19.24 -9.55 4.97
CA GLU A 177 -17.79 -9.63 4.71
C GLU A 177 -17.30 -8.47 3.85
N ILE A 178 -18.06 -8.08 2.82
CA ILE A 178 -17.75 -6.89 2.01
C ILE A 178 -17.80 -5.64 2.87
N ALA A 179 -18.83 -5.47 3.70
CA ALA A 179 -18.98 -4.32 4.58
C ALA A 179 -17.80 -4.20 5.56
N VAL A 180 -17.41 -5.29 6.22
CA VAL A 180 -16.26 -5.32 7.13
C VAL A 180 -14.97 -4.99 6.37
N ARG A 181 -14.73 -5.61 5.21
CA ARG A 181 -13.51 -5.36 4.42
C ARG A 181 -13.40 -3.96 3.84
N SER A 182 -14.51 -3.26 3.65
CA SER A 182 -14.56 -1.86 3.16
C SER A 182 -14.86 -0.82 4.24
N SER A 183 -14.82 -1.21 5.50
CA SER A 183 -15.22 -0.35 6.62
C SER A 183 -14.24 0.79 6.91
N THR A 184 -12.98 0.64 6.50
CA THR A 184 -11.91 1.60 6.81
C THR A 184 -11.79 2.73 5.79
N SER A 185 -12.27 2.54 4.54
CA SER A 185 -12.15 3.52 3.46
C SER A 185 -13.01 3.10 2.26
N PHE A 186 -12.87 3.83 1.13
CA PHE A 186 -13.35 3.36 -0.16
C PHE A 186 -12.54 2.15 -0.62
N TYR A 187 -13.23 1.12 -1.13
CA TYR A 187 -12.61 -0.08 -1.70
C TYR A 187 -13.25 -0.44 -3.04
N LEU A 188 -12.44 -0.56 -4.07
CA LEU A 188 -12.87 -1.04 -5.37
C LEU A 188 -12.56 -2.54 -5.49
N PHE A 189 -13.53 -3.39 -5.16
CA PHE A 189 -13.42 -4.84 -5.36
C PHE A 189 -13.47 -5.17 -6.85
N VAL A 190 -12.55 -6.01 -7.30
CA VAL A 190 -12.42 -6.38 -8.73
C VAL A 190 -12.39 -7.88 -8.91
N PRO A 191 -12.86 -8.41 -10.06
CA PRO A 191 -12.69 -9.82 -10.40
C PRO A 191 -11.25 -10.09 -10.87
N PRO A 192 -10.80 -11.37 -10.88
CA PRO A 192 -9.55 -11.76 -11.55
C PRO A 192 -9.54 -11.34 -13.03
N GLY A 193 -8.40 -10.92 -13.53
CA GLY A 193 -8.23 -10.45 -14.92
C GLY A 193 -8.53 -8.96 -15.14
N TYR A 194 -9.13 -8.28 -14.16
CA TYR A 194 -9.44 -6.84 -14.29
C TYR A 194 -8.17 -5.97 -14.37
N ASP A 195 -7.23 -6.19 -13.47
CA ASP A 195 -5.99 -5.40 -13.45
C ASP A 195 -5.11 -5.69 -14.67
N GLU A 196 -5.05 -6.96 -15.12
CA GLU A 196 -4.34 -7.35 -16.33
C GLU A 196 -4.93 -6.65 -17.57
N GLN A 197 -6.25 -6.57 -17.63
CA GLN A 197 -6.94 -5.85 -18.71
C GLN A 197 -6.60 -4.35 -18.67
N VAL A 198 -6.65 -3.70 -17.50
CA VAL A 198 -6.35 -2.27 -17.35
C VAL A 198 -4.89 -1.97 -17.70
N ILE A 199 -3.95 -2.84 -17.30
CA ILE A 199 -2.53 -2.75 -17.68
C ILE A 199 -2.40 -2.76 -19.21
N ALA A 200 -3.03 -3.72 -19.89
CA ALA A 200 -2.97 -3.84 -21.35
C ALA A 200 -3.61 -2.64 -22.07
N GLU A 201 -4.77 -2.18 -21.60
CA GLU A 201 -5.47 -1.00 -22.15
C GLU A 201 -4.65 0.29 -22.01
N SER A 202 -3.75 0.36 -21.01
CA SER A 202 -2.83 1.49 -20.79
C SER A 202 -1.55 1.41 -21.64
N GLY A 203 -1.44 0.44 -22.56
CA GLY A 203 -0.29 0.25 -23.42
C GLY A 203 0.95 -0.32 -22.71
N LEU A 204 0.76 -0.88 -21.51
CA LEU A 204 1.83 -1.50 -20.73
C LEU A 204 1.90 -3.00 -21.00
N ARG A 205 3.09 -3.56 -20.93
CA ARG A 205 3.33 -5.01 -21.06
C ARG A 205 3.39 -5.64 -19.67
N LEU A 206 2.44 -6.51 -19.35
CA LEU A 206 2.46 -7.28 -18.12
C LEU A 206 3.68 -8.25 -18.13
N LEU A 207 4.47 -8.23 -17.08
CA LEU A 207 5.65 -9.09 -16.89
C LEU A 207 5.41 -10.18 -15.86
N VAL A 208 4.74 -9.83 -14.74
CA VAL A 208 4.47 -10.71 -13.61
C VAL A 208 3.04 -10.48 -13.14
N CYS A 209 2.34 -11.58 -12.89
CA CYS A 209 1.09 -11.62 -12.15
C CYS A 209 1.20 -12.79 -11.16
N GLU A 210 1.26 -12.49 -9.87
CA GLU A 210 1.51 -13.49 -8.85
C GLU A 210 0.48 -13.40 -7.72
N ASN A 211 -0.08 -14.55 -7.33
CA ASN A 211 -0.94 -14.63 -6.16
C ASN A 211 -0.09 -14.68 -4.88
N VAL A 212 -0.16 -13.62 -4.09
CA VAL A 212 0.57 -13.45 -2.82
C VAL A 212 -0.38 -13.41 -1.62
N THR A 213 -1.56 -14.01 -1.75
CA THR A 213 -2.62 -14.06 -0.72
C THR A 213 -2.15 -14.66 0.59
N ALA A 214 -1.25 -15.65 0.54
CA ALA A 214 -0.74 -16.32 1.73
C ALA A 214 -0.12 -15.34 2.75
N ASN A 215 0.62 -14.32 2.27
CA ASN A 215 1.15 -13.27 3.13
C ASN A 215 0.03 -12.45 3.80
N MET A 216 -0.98 -12.03 3.05
CA MET A 216 -2.12 -11.28 3.59
C MET A 216 -2.83 -12.08 4.69
N ALA A 217 -3.13 -13.36 4.46
CA ALA A 217 -3.78 -14.22 5.45
C ALA A 217 -2.95 -14.34 6.72
N ARG A 218 -1.65 -14.67 6.58
CA ARG A 218 -0.72 -14.82 7.70
C ARG A 218 -0.57 -13.53 8.51
N LEU A 219 -0.43 -12.40 7.82
CA LEU A 219 -0.24 -11.10 8.49
C LEU A 219 -1.52 -10.62 9.18
N ALA A 220 -2.69 -10.87 8.59
CA ALA A 220 -3.97 -10.57 9.24
C ALA A 220 -4.14 -11.34 10.54
N GLU A 221 -3.78 -12.64 10.56
CA GLU A 221 -3.78 -13.46 11.78
C GLU A 221 -2.74 -12.98 12.79
N GLY A 222 -1.51 -12.73 12.36
CA GLY A 222 -0.44 -12.24 13.23
C GLY A 222 -0.79 -10.90 13.88
N ARG A 223 -1.32 -9.95 13.10
CA ARG A 223 -1.78 -8.66 13.62
C ARG A 223 -2.95 -8.84 14.61
N HIS A 224 -3.94 -9.68 14.26
CA HIS A 224 -5.06 -9.99 15.14
C HIS A 224 -4.58 -10.54 16.49
N ALA A 225 -3.67 -11.51 16.49
CA ALA A 225 -3.11 -12.13 17.70
C ALA A 225 -2.27 -11.13 18.53
N ALA A 226 -1.38 -10.38 17.88
CA ALA A 226 -0.52 -9.40 18.56
C ALA A 226 -1.33 -8.27 19.22
N ARG A 227 -2.42 -7.82 18.56
CA ARG A 227 -3.37 -6.85 19.13
C ARG A 227 -4.18 -7.44 20.26
N ALA A 228 -4.66 -8.69 20.15
CA ALA A 228 -5.41 -9.36 21.19
C ALA A 228 -4.59 -9.49 22.50
N ALA A 229 -3.29 -9.81 22.39
CA ALA A 229 -2.37 -9.86 23.52
C ALA A 229 -2.20 -8.51 24.24
N ARG A 230 -2.55 -7.41 23.60
CA ARG A 230 -2.39 -6.01 24.09
C ARG A 230 -3.72 -5.27 24.19
N SER A 231 -4.84 -5.99 24.29
CA SER A 231 -6.20 -5.44 24.22
C SER A 231 -6.46 -4.28 25.19
N SER A 232 -6.03 -4.41 26.46
CA SER A 232 -6.24 -3.36 27.46
C SER A 232 -5.55 -2.05 27.07
N ALA A 233 -4.26 -2.11 26.72
CA ALA A 233 -3.49 -0.92 26.34
C ALA A 233 -4.03 -0.29 25.04
N LEU A 234 -4.43 -1.10 24.06
CA LEU A 234 -5.04 -0.60 22.83
C LEU A 234 -6.38 0.07 23.08
N CYS A 235 -7.25 -0.52 23.92
CA CYS A 235 -8.54 0.11 24.26
C CYS A 235 -8.38 1.45 24.99
N GLU A 236 -7.31 1.63 25.76
CA GLU A 236 -7.01 2.92 26.41
C GLU A 236 -6.61 4.00 25.39
N ILE A 237 -5.90 3.62 24.32
CA ILE A 237 -5.38 4.55 23.31
C ILE A 237 -6.43 4.84 22.22
N GLU A 238 -7.04 3.81 21.66
CA GLU A 238 -7.90 3.91 20.49
C GLU A 238 -9.40 3.80 20.79
N GLY A 239 -9.77 3.43 22.01
CA GLY A 239 -11.13 3.15 22.43
C GLY A 239 -11.60 1.74 22.09
N ARG A 240 -12.60 1.24 22.84
CA ARG A 240 -13.14 -0.13 22.69
C ARG A 240 -13.69 -0.37 21.29
N ASP A 241 -14.51 0.55 20.78
CA ASP A 241 -15.20 0.38 19.51
C ASP A 241 -14.21 0.29 18.33
N THR A 242 -13.14 1.10 18.35
CA THR A 242 -12.08 1.05 17.33
C THR A 242 -11.30 -0.25 17.42
N TYR A 243 -10.97 -0.70 18.64
CA TYR A 243 -10.29 -1.96 18.86
C TYR A 243 -11.11 -3.14 18.33
N ASP A 244 -12.38 -3.25 18.71
CA ASP A 244 -13.25 -4.35 18.31
C ASP A 244 -13.46 -4.37 16.79
N HIS A 245 -13.63 -3.20 16.18
CA HIS A 245 -13.75 -3.05 14.72
C HIS A 245 -12.50 -3.52 13.96
N GLU A 246 -11.30 -3.11 14.41
CA GLU A 246 -10.03 -3.56 13.79
C GLU A 246 -9.80 -5.05 13.99
N GLN A 247 -10.18 -5.61 15.13
CA GLN A 247 -10.13 -7.05 15.36
C GLN A 247 -11.05 -7.83 14.43
N GLU A 248 -12.28 -7.37 14.23
CA GLU A 248 -13.21 -7.96 13.27
C GLU A 248 -12.67 -7.89 11.82
N PHE A 249 -12.15 -6.71 11.44
CA PHE A 249 -11.53 -6.52 10.12
C PHE A 249 -10.39 -7.51 9.87
N LEU A 250 -9.49 -7.69 10.83
CA LEU A 250 -8.37 -8.62 10.72
C LEU A 250 -8.83 -10.08 10.68
N ALA A 251 -9.77 -10.47 11.54
CA ALA A 251 -10.32 -11.84 11.59
C ALA A 251 -11.04 -12.21 10.29
N VAL A 252 -11.89 -11.32 9.76
CA VAL A 252 -12.58 -11.53 8.49
C VAL A 252 -11.58 -11.60 7.34
N THR A 253 -10.61 -10.69 7.29
CA THR A 253 -9.55 -10.70 6.25
C THR A 253 -8.80 -12.02 6.24
N ALA A 254 -8.33 -12.49 7.40
CA ALA A 254 -7.60 -13.75 7.53
C ALA A 254 -8.42 -14.93 7.02
N ARG A 255 -9.68 -15.02 7.46
CA ARG A 255 -10.58 -16.11 7.10
C ARG A 255 -10.86 -16.16 5.60
N ILE A 256 -11.34 -15.06 4.99
CA ILE A 256 -11.71 -15.05 3.57
C ILE A 256 -10.50 -15.20 2.64
N ALA A 257 -9.32 -14.75 3.08
CA ALA A 257 -8.07 -14.97 2.37
C ALA A 257 -7.63 -16.44 2.43
N ARG A 258 -7.69 -17.08 3.59
CA ARG A 258 -7.39 -18.54 3.72
C ARG A 258 -8.32 -19.41 2.90
N GLU A 259 -9.58 -19.04 2.84
CA GLU A 259 -10.60 -19.74 2.06
C GLU A 259 -10.49 -19.47 0.54
N GLY A 260 -9.55 -18.61 0.10
CA GLY A 260 -9.33 -18.25 -1.31
C GLY A 260 -10.50 -17.50 -1.93
N ARG A 261 -11.30 -16.79 -1.12
CA ARG A 261 -12.48 -16.03 -1.58
C ARG A 261 -12.14 -14.55 -1.86
N LEU A 262 -11.14 -14.03 -1.17
CA LEU A 262 -10.52 -12.73 -1.44
C LEU A 262 -9.02 -12.93 -1.56
N SER A 263 -8.44 -12.48 -2.66
CA SER A 263 -7.02 -12.70 -2.95
C SER A 263 -6.26 -11.40 -3.09
N ARG A 264 -4.96 -11.48 -2.78
CA ARG A 264 -3.97 -10.43 -3.00
C ARG A 264 -3.07 -10.84 -4.14
N PHE A 265 -3.02 -10.01 -5.18
CA PHE A 265 -2.15 -10.21 -6.33
C PHE A 265 -1.06 -9.14 -6.38
N LEU A 266 0.09 -9.54 -6.90
CA LEU A 266 1.21 -8.68 -7.23
C LEU A 266 1.35 -8.62 -8.74
N TYR A 267 1.45 -7.42 -9.28
CA TYR A 267 1.61 -7.16 -10.70
C TYR A 267 2.90 -6.39 -10.96
N VAL A 268 3.64 -6.80 -12.00
CA VAL A 268 4.74 -6.00 -12.57
C VAL A 268 4.44 -5.78 -14.03
N ALA A 269 4.50 -4.53 -14.47
CA ALA A 269 4.33 -4.19 -15.88
C ALA A 269 5.40 -3.20 -16.34
N GLN A 270 5.64 -3.14 -17.65
CA GLN A 270 6.66 -2.31 -18.29
C GLN A 270 6.04 -1.42 -19.37
N ARG A 271 6.49 -0.18 -19.42
CA ARG A 271 6.19 0.76 -20.51
C ARG A 271 7.00 0.49 -21.76
#